data_7a707f0bdf724425d7918d14efed162e
#
_entry.id   7a707f0bdf724425d7918d14efed162e
#
_cell.length_a   1.000
_cell.length_b   1.000
_cell.length_c   1.000
_cell.angle_alpha   90.00
_cell.angle_beta   90.00
_cell.angle_gamma   90.00
#
_symmetry.space_group_name_H-M   'P 1'
#
loop_
_entity.id
_entity.type
_entity.pdbx_description
1 polymer ?
#
loop_
_entity_poly.entity_id
_entity_poly.type
_entity_poly.pdbx_seq_one_letter_code
_entity_poly.pdbx_strand_id
1 'polypeptide(L)'
;MHYSEEDIENLEKVFRINLINSCSGYKSANLIGSTSKTGINNLAIFSSITHLGSNPPLLGFFLRPTEIVPRHTYLNIKDNPYYTINSVQSEFVDKAHHTSAKYDREVSEFDITKIEPEYINNFPAPFVKSSSVKIGMKFVEEIKINYNKSRLIVGKIVELNIDDHLISVDGFINLSDAEVATISGCDGYSFPASNSRKGYQKPQKS
;
A
#
# COMPACT_ATOMS: atom_id res chain seq x y z
N MET A 1 4.33 -23.31 -20.19
CA MET A 1 4.49 -24.14 -18.97
C MET A 1 3.15 -24.21 -18.26
N HIS A 2 2.76 -25.34 -17.74
CA HIS A 2 1.47 -25.58 -17.08
C HIS A 2 1.75 -26.11 -15.67
N TYR A 3 0.98 -25.65 -14.70
CA TYR A 3 0.99 -26.14 -13.33
C TYR A 3 -0.45 -26.49 -12.93
N SER A 4 -0.70 -27.76 -12.56
CA SER A 4 -1.95 -28.19 -11.95
C SER A 4 -2.04 -27.72 -10.49
N GLU A 5 -3.19 -27.93 -9.85
CA GLU A 5 -3.35 -27.67 -8.41
C GLU A 5 -2.32 -28.45 -7.58
N GLU A 6 -2.17 -29.73 -7.87
CA GLU A 6 -1.21 -30.62 -7.21
C GLU A 6 0.24 -30.15 -7.42
N ASP A 7 0.59 -29.71 -8.65
CA ASP A 7 1.92 -29.14 -8.92
C ASP A 7 2.19 -27.89 -8.06
N ILE A 8 1.21 -26.98 -7.99
CA ILE A 8 1.34 -25.74 -7.21
C ILE A 8 1.51 -26.01 -5.72
N GLU A 9 0.79 -26.98 -5.17
CA GLU A 9 0.90 -27.35 -3.75
C GLU A 9 2.27 -27.94 -3.42
N ASN A 10 2.86 -28.69 -4.34
CA ASN A 10 4.15 -29.36 -4.18
C ASN A 10 5.37 -28.51 -4.58
N LEU A 11 5.18 -27.29 -5.08
CA LEU A 11 6.29 -26.39 -5.39
C LEU A 11 7.16 -26.10 -4.16
N GLU A 12 8.46 -25.98 -4.38
CA GLU A 12 9.37 -25.46 -3.35
C GLU A 12 8.86 -24.13 -2.82
N LYS A 13 9.00 -23.90 -1.53
CA LYS A 13 8.37 -22.77 -0.81
C LYS A 13 8.71 -21.41 -1.41
N VAL A 14 10.00 -21.13 -1.69
CA VAL A 14 10.43 -19.81 -2.19
C VAL A 14 9.94 -19.61 -3.62
N PHE A 15 10.08 -20.66 -4.46
CA PHE A 15 9.59 -20.63 -5.83
C PHE A 15 8.07 -20.37 -5.87
N ARG A 16 7.29 -21.07 -5.05
CA ARG A 16 5.84 -20.87 -4.94
C ARG A 16 5.48 -19.45 -4.50
N ILE A 17 6.19 -18.92 -3.48
CA ILE A 17 5.98 -17.54 -3.03
C ILE A 17 6.19 -16.57 -4.19
N ASN A 18 7.30 -16.68 -4.91
CA ASN A 18 7.63 -15.78 -6.00
C ASN A 18 6.63 -15.90 -7.15
N LEU A 19 6.32 -17.14 -7.57
CA LEU A 19 5.37 -17.40 -8.66
C LEU A 19 3.98 -16.83 -8.34
N ILE A 20 3.41 -17.17 -7.18
CA ILE A 20 2.05 -16.76 -6.82
C ILE A 20 1.95 -15.25 -6.54
N ASN A 21 2.97 -14.64 -5.93
CA ASN A 21 2.93 -13.19 -5.70
C ASN A 21 3.13 -12.37 -6.98
N SER A 22 3.81 -12.90 -7.98
CA SER A 22 4.08 -12.19 -9.24
C SER A 22 3.02 -12.44 -10.32
N CYS A 23 2.35 -13.59 -10.34
CA CYS A 23 1.37 -13.93 -11.38
C CYS A 23 0.15 -12.99 -11.43
N SER A 24 -0.14 -12.28 -10.36
CA SER A 24 -1.20 -11.26 -10.32
C SER A 24 -0.84 -9.94 -11.03
N GLY A 25 0.39 -9.82 -11.54
CA GLY A 25 0.87 -8.63 -12.24
C GLY A 25 1.34 -7.50 -11.32
N TYR A 26 1.40 -6.31 -11.90
CA TYR A 26 1.85 -5.11 -11.19
C TYR A 26 0.81 -4.61 -10.18
N LYS A 27 1.30 -4.22 -9.02
CA LYS A 27 0.53 -3.61 -7.93
C LYS A 27 1.19 -2.29 -7.55
N SER A 28 0.46 -1.36 -6.97
CA SER A 28 1.06 -0.12 -6.46
C SER A 28 1.97 -0.40 -5.26
N ALA A 29 3.14 0.22 -5.21
CA ALA A 29 3.98 0.25 -4.02
C ALA A 29 3.58 1.43 -3.14
N ASN A 30 3.23 1.17 -1.89
CA ASN A 30 2.80 2.20 -0.96
C ASN A 30 3.42 2.00 0.42
N LEU A 31 3.64 3.10 1.14
CA LEU A 31 4.02 3.08 2.54
C LEU A 31 2.81 3.45 3.40
N ILE A 32 2.50 2.62 4.40
CA ILE A 32 1.48 2.94 5.40
C ILE A 32 2.16 3.49 6.64
N GLY A 33 1.86 4.76 6.97
CA GLY A 33 2.27 5.41 8.20
C GLY A 33 1.19 5.27 9.27
N SER A 34 1.57 4.93 10.49
CA SER A 34 0.68 4.82 11.64
C SER A 34 1.41 5.15 12.93
N THR A 35 0.68 5.44 14.00
CA THR A 35 1.29 5.80 15.29
C THR A 35 0.73 4.89 16.38
N SER A 36 1.62 4.36 17.22
CA SER A 36 1.25 3.54 18.36
C SER A 36 0.57 4.36 19.46
N LYS A 37 -0.08 3.70 20.41
CA LYS A 37 -0.66 4.35 21.59
C LYS A 37 0.37 5.12 22.44
N THR A 38 1.63 4.74 22.37
CA THR A 38 2.75 5.39 23.09
C THR A 38 3.43 6.48 22.25
N GLY A 39 2.90 6.81 21.07
CA GLY A 39 3.43 7.87 20.21
C GLY A 39 4.58 7.44 19.27
N ILE A 40 4.90 6.15 19.20
CA ILE A 40 5.95 5.65 18.29
C ILE A 40 5.37 5.51 16.89
N ASN A 41 6.02 6.14 15.91
CA ASN A 41 5.67 6.06 14.50
C ASN A 41 6.13 4.74 13.88
N ASN A 42 5.27 4.14 13.09
CA ASN A 42 5.57 2.94 12.31
C ASN A 42 5.36 3.24 10.82
N LEU A 43 6.24 2.72 10.01
CA LEU A 43 6.18 2.80 8.55
C LEU A 43 6.38 1.43 7.94
N ALA A 44 5.46 0.99 7.10
CA ALA A 44 5.56 -0.33 6.47
C ALA A 44 5.13 -0.30 5.00
N ILE A 45 5.88 -1.01 4.14
CA ILE A 45 5.56 -1.13 2.72
C ILE A 45 4.45 -2.15 2.47
N PHE A 46 3.51 -1.77 1.60
CA PHE A 46 2.39 -2.60 1.17
C PHE A 46 2.23 -2.55 -0.35
N SER A 47 1.97 -3.72 -0.95
CA SER A 47 1.63 -3.87 -2.37
C SER A 47 0.17 -4.27 -2.59
N SER A 48 -0.66 -4.20 -1.57
CA SER A 48 -2.04 -4.70 -1.62
C SER A 48 -3.10 -3.62 -1.49
N ILE A 49 -2.74 -2.36 -1.71
CA ILE A 49 -3.73 -1.27 -1.71
C ILE A 49 -4.68 -1.46 -2.89
N THR A 50 -5.98 -1.42 -2.62
CA THR A 50 -7.02 -1.57 -3.63
C THR A 50 -8.13 -0.55 -3.47
N HIS A 51 -8.66 -0.06 -4.58
CA HIS A 51 -9.83 0.80 -4.61
C HIS A 51 -11.09 -0.02 -4.36
N LEU A 52 -11.97 0.46 -3.46
CA LEU A 52 -13.24 -0.19 -3.11
C LEU A 52 -14.45 0.64 -3.52
N GLY A 53 -14.32 1.95 -3.58
CA GLY A 53 -15.40 2.84 -3.98
C GLY A 53 -15.00 4.30 -3.96
N SER A 54 -15.68 5.13 -4.77
CA SER A 54 -15.43 6.57 -4.82
C SER A 54 -16.49 7.39 -4.08
N ASN A 55 -17.64 6.81 -3.79
CA ASN A 55 -18.69 7.45 -2.98
C ASN A 55 -19.45 6.39 -2.15
N PRO A 56 -19.13 6.23 -0.84
CA PRO A 56 -18.04 6.91 -0.12
C PRO A 56 -16.64 6.55 -0.66
N PRO A 57 -15.62 7.42 -0.49
CA PRO A 57 -14.27 7.16 -0.97
C PRO A 57 -13.56 6.15 -0.06
N LEU A 58 -13.43 4.92 -0.52
CA LEU A 58 -12.89 3.79 0.24
C LEU A 58 -11.70 3.16 -0.46
N LEU A 59 -10.65 2.90 0.32
CA LEU A 59 -9.53 2.03 -0.04
C LEU A 59 -9.42 0.88 0.94
N GLY A 60 -8.86 -0.22 0.49
CA GLY A 60 -8.54 -1.36 1.34
C GLY A 60 -7.11 -1.85 1.14
N PHE A 61 -6.60 -2.60 2.11
CA PHE A 61 -5.34 -3.32 1.97
C PHE A 61 -5.40 -4.65 2.72
N PHE A 62 -4.61 -5.62 2.26
CA PHE A 62 -4.57 -6.93 2.88
C PHE A 62 -3.42 -7.05 3.88
N LEU A 63 -3.75 -7.57 5.05
CA LEU A 63 -2.79 -8.00 6.07
C LEU A 63 -2.63 -9.52 6.05
N ARG A 64 -1.40 -9.97 6.16
CA ARG A 64 -1.10 -11.38 6.46
C ARG A 64 -1.65 -11.74 7.84
N PRO A 65 -1.84 -13.04 8.16
CA PRO A 65 -2.31 -13.47 9.48
C PRO A 65 -1.56 -12.77 10.62
N THR A 66 -2.31 -12.37 11.64
CA THR A 66 -1.81 -11.60 12.80
C THR A 66 -1.61 -12.45 14.05
N GLU A 67 -2.07 -13.70 14.00
CA GLU A 67 -2.11 -14.59 15.16
C GLU A 67 -0.73 -15.10 15.59
N ILE A 68 0.20 -15.22 14.63
CA ILE A 68 1.55 -15.76 14.88
C ILE A 68 2.59 -14.64 14.95
N VAL A 69 2.48 -13.67 14.03
CA VAL A 69 3.43 -12.55 13.94
C VAL A 69 2.66 -11.25 14.11
N PRO A 70 2.94 -10.49 15.18
CA PRO A 70 2.34 -9.17 15.36
C PRO A 70 2.57 -8.29 14.13
N ARG A 71 1.57 -7.50 13.76
CA ARG A 71 1.63 -6.52 12.67
C ARG A 71 1.44 -5.14 13.28
N HIS A 72 2.52 -4.37 13.43
CA HIS A 72 2.49 -3.10 14.15
C HIS A 72 1.50 -2.12 13.54
N THR A 73 1.46 -2.01 12.21
CA THR A 73 0.43 -1.22 11.49
C THR A 73 -0.99 -1.60 11.92
N TYR A 74 -1.30 -2.90 12.04
CA TYR A 74 -2.62 -3.35 12.47
C TYR A 74 -2.92 -2.98 13.92
N LEU A 75 -1.98 -3.21 14.82
CA LEU A 75 -2.13 -2.87 16.24
C LEU A 75 -2.34 -1.36 16.40
N ASN A 76 -1.57 -0.55 15.68
CA ASN A 76 -1.68 0.89 15.72
C ASN A 76 -3.06 1.37 15.21
N ILE A 77 -3.56 0.81 14.09
CA ILE A 77 -4.88 1.14 13.54
C ILE A 77 -6.02 0.75 14.51
N LYS A 78 -5.85 -0.30 15.30
CA LYS A 78 -6.85 -0.68 16.34
C LYS A 78 -6.82 0.27 17.53
N ASP A 79 -5.66 0.83 17.88
CA ASP A 79 -5.49 1.78 18.97
C ASP A 79 -5.87 3.21 18.53
N ASN A 80 -5.49 3.62 17.32
CA ASN A 80 -5.78 4.90 16.69
C ASN A 80 -6.30 4.65 15.27
N PRO A 81 -7.58 4.97 14.97
CA PRO A 81 -8.18 4.61 13.68
C PRO A 81 -7.63 5.40 12.49
N TYR A 82 -6.71 6.34 12.71
CA TYR A 82 -6.11 7.13 11.64
C TYR A 82 -4.76 6.56 11.20
N TYR A 83 -4.54 6.51 9.91
CA TYR A 83 -3.29 6.08 9.27
C TYR A 83 -3.13 6.77 7.93
N THR A 84 -1.94 6.70 7.35
CA THR A 84 -1.66 7.30 6.04
C THR A 84 -1.28 6.24 5.02
N ILE A 85 -1.58 6.51 3.74
CA ILE A 85 -1.08 5.76 2.59
C ILE A 85 -0.27 6.75 1.75
N ASN A 86 0.97 6.40 1.43
CA ASN A 86 1.90 7.29 0.76
C ASN A 86 2.50 6.57 -0.44
N SER A 87 2.51 7.21 -1.61
CA SER A 87 3.14 6.65 -2.82
C SER A 87 4.65 6.51 -2.64
N VAL A 88 5.23 5.49 -3.26
CA VAL A 88 6.69 5.28 -3.27
C VAL A 88 7.23 5.74 -4.62
N GLN A 89 8.15 6.71 -4.61
CA GLN A 89 8.85 7.19 -5.79
C GLN A 89 10.18 6.47 -5.98
N SER A 90 10.73 6.57 -7.20
CA SER A 90 12.00 5.95 -7.60
C SER A 90 13.16 6.32 -6.69
N GLU A 91 13.22 7.58 -6.26
CA GLU A 91 14.32 8.15 -5.48
C GLU A 91 14.53 7.52 -4.08
N PHE A 92 13.48 6.93 -3.48
CA PHE A 92 13.56 6.32 -2.15
C PHE A 92 13.04 4.89 -2.07
N VAL A 93 12.90 4.19 -3.21
CA VAL A 93 12.37 2.82 -3.27
C VAL A 93 13.15 1.84 -2.41
N ASP A 94 14.48 1.95 -2.35
CA ASP A 94 15.33 1.08 -1.53
C ASP A 94 15.05 1.26 -0.04
N LYS A 95 14.89 2.51 0.41
CA LYS A 95 14.51 2.83 1.78
C LYS A 95 13.10 2.32 2.10
N ALA A 96 12.16 2.50 1.16
CA ALA A 96 10.80 1.99 1.29
C ALA A 96 10.78 0.46 1.38
N HIS A 97 11.53 -0.24 0.54
CA HIS A 97 11.67 -1.70 0.61
C HIS A 97 12.22 -2.16 1.96
N HIS A 98 13.17 -1.44 2.52
CA HIS A 98 13.79 -1.75 3.81
C HIS A 98 12.76 -1.75 4.97
N THR A 99 11.65 -1.01 4.88
CA THR A 99 10.57 -1.04 5.88
C THR A 99 9.85 -2.39 5.95
N SER A 100 10.12 -3.33 5.03
CA SER A 100 9.63 -4.71 5.08
C SER A 100 10.36 -5.58 6.12
N ALA A 101 11.50 -5.13 6.62
CA ALA A 101 12.27 -5.82 7.65
C ALA A 101 11.48 -5.89 8.97
N LYS A 102 11.79 -6.89 9.78
CA LYS A 102 11.11 -7.08 11.07
C LYS A 102 11.87 -6.32 12.14
N TYR A 103 11.30 -5.23 12.59
CA TYR A 103 11.80 -4.47 13.74
C TYR A 103 10.93 -4.72 14.97
N ASP A 104 11.49 -4.46 16.13
CA ASP A 104 10.73 -4.45 17.38
C ASP A 104 9.74 -3.27 17.41
N ARG A 105 8.69 -3.36 18.22
CA ARG A 105 7.59 -2.39 18.24
C ARG A 105 8.02 -0.98 18.68
N GLU A 106 9.09 -0.89 19.43
CA GLU A 106 9.68 0.34 19.94
C GLU A 106 10.62 1.03 18.93
N VAL A 107 10.86 0.40 17.79
CA VAL A 107 11.72 0.91 16.72
C VAL A 107 10.87 1.49 15.61
N SER A 108 11.13 2.75 15.26
CA SER A 108 10.47 3.42 14.14
C SER A 108 11.23 3.17 12.84
N GLU A 109 10.56 2.64 11.83
CA GLU A 109 11.15 2.47 10.50
C GLU A 109 11.48 3.82 9.85
N PHE A 110 10.79 4.90 10.20
CA PHE A 110 11.17 6.26 9.79
C PHE A 110 12.60 6.59 10.21
N ASP A 111 12.95 6.28 11.47
CA ASP A 111 14.28 6.57 12.03
C ASP A 111 15.37 5.70 11.39
N ILE A 112 15.09 4.41 11.19
CA ILE A 112 16.06 3.47 10.63
C ILE A 112 16.32 3.76 9.16
N THR A 113 15.27 3.98 8.37
CA THR A 113 15.39 4.19 6.92
C THR A 113 15.75 5.63 6.54
N LYS A 114 15.68 6.56 7.51
CA LYS A 114 15.86 8.00 7.26
C LYS A 114 14.85 8.53 6.24
N ILE A 115 13.65 7.95 6.20
CA ILE A 115 12.49 8.53 5.54
C ILE A 115 11.92 9.58 6.51
N GLU A 116 11.74 10.81 6.05
CA GLU A 116 11.26 11.89 6.91
C GLU A 116 9.73 11.81 7.09
N PRO A 117 9.23 11.78 8.35
CA PRO A 117 7.80 11.93 8.61
C PRO A 117 7.37 13.39 8.43
N GLU A 118 6.12 13.58 8.03
CA GLU A 118 5.47 14.89 7.93
C GLU A 118 4.08 14.83 8.56
N TYR A 119 3.69 15.90 9.27
CA TYR A 119 2.35 16.04 9.83
C TYR A 119 1.65 17.22 9.17
N ILE A 120 0.59 16.96 8.40
CA ILE A 120 -0.17 17.95 7.65
C ILE A 120 -1.50 18.17 8.39
N ASN A 121 -1.93 19.42 8.56
CA ASN A 121 -3.21 19.80 9.16
C ASN A 121 -3.50 19.12 10.52
N ASN A 122 -2.48 18.84 11.33
CA ASN A 122 -2.59 18.10 12.59
C ASN A 122 -3.18 16.69 12.42
N PHE A 123 -2.99 16.06 11.26
CA PHE A 123 -3.45 14.68 11.03
C PHE A 123 -2.80 13.72 12.04
N PRO A 124 -3.56 12.78 12.67
CA PRO A 124 -3.07 11.99 13.82
C PRO A 124 -2.10 10.87 13.48
N ALA A 125 -1.62 10.79 12.24
CA ALA A 125 -0.65 9.80 11.78
C ALA A 125 0.35 10.44 10.80
N PRO A 126 1.62 9.97 10.75
CA PRO A 126 2.65 10.58 9.93
C PRO A 126 2.45 10.26 8.45
N PHE A 127 2.57 11.27 7.60
CA PHE A 127 2.79 11.12 6.17
C PHE A 127 4.28 10.93 5.89
N VAL A 128 4.61 10.47 4.69
CA VAL A 128 5.96 10.48 4.15
C VAL A 128 6.19 11.79 3.42
N LYS A 129 7.14 12.59 3.88
CA LYS A 129 7.39 13.95 3.36
C LYS A 129 7.70 13.98 1.86
N SER A 130 8.52 13.04 1.38
CA SER A 130 8.93 12.93 -0.02
C SER A 130 7.88 12.33 -0.96
N SER A 131 6.77 11.81 -0.46
CA SER A 131 5.71 11.24 -1.31
C SER A 131 4.90 12.32 -2.03
N SER A 132 4.70 12.17 -3.33
CA SER A 132 3.89 13.09 -4.15
C SER A 132 2.39 12.88 -4.01
N VAL A 133 1.97 11.70 -3.56
CA VAL A 133 0.56 11.38 -3.25
C VAL A 133 0.47 10.85 -1.84
N LYS A 134 -0.20 11.60 -0.97
CA LYS A 134 -0.36 11.32 0.46
C LYS A 134 -1.85 11.28 0.79
N ILE A 135 -2.30 10.17 1.35
CA ILE A 135 -3.71 9.90 1.62
C ILE A 135 -3.90 9.70 3.11
N GLY A 136 -4.66 10.58 3.74
CA GLY A 136 -5.11 10.42 5.12
C GLY A 136 -6.33 9.52 5.17
N MET A 137 -6.24 8.47 5.97
CA MET A 137 -7.23 7.40 6.08
C MET A 137 -7.82 7.32 7.47
N LYS A 138 -9.10 6.98 7.54
CA LYS A 138 -9.77 6.59 8.78
C LYS A 138 -10.29 5.16 8.65
N PHE A 139 -9.89 4.28 9.57
CA PHE A 139 -10.37 2.90 9.65
C PHE A 139 -11.90 2.85 9.73
N VAL A 140 -12.51 1.95 8.98
CA VAL A 140 -13.96 1.71 8.93
C VAL A 140 -14.28 0.32 9.46
N GLU A 141 -13.74 -0.71 8.83
CA GLU A 141 -14.00 -2.10 9.18
C GLU A 141 -12.89 -3.04 8.76
N GLU A 142 -12.92 -4.26 9.26
CA GLU A 142 -12.06 -5.36 8.79
C GLU A 142 -12.91 -6.56 8.37
N ILE A 143 -12.47 -7.21 7.29
CA ILE A 143 -13.09 -8.45 6.79
C ILE A 143 -12.07 -9.58 6.90
N LYS A 144 -12.36 -10.60 7.69
CA LYS A 144 -11.49 -11.76 7.86
C LYS A 144 -11.73 -12.78 6.75
N ILE A 145 -10.66 -13.16 6.05
CA ILE A 145 -10.67 -14.23 5.08
C ILE A 145 -10.41 -15.55 5.83
N ASN A 146 -11.46 -16.31 6.05
CA ASN A 146 -11.39 -17.49 6.91
C ASN A 146 -10.46 -18.59 6.40
N TYR A 147 -10.29 -18.69 5.09
CA TYR A 147 -9.49 -19.76 4.45
C TYR A 147 -8.00 -19.65 4.81
N ASN A 148 -7.42 -18.47 4.70
CA ASN A 148 -5.98 -18.24 4.94
C ASN A 148 -5.68 -17.32 6.13
N LYS A 149 -6.71 -16.90 6.87
CA LYS A 149 -6.64 -16.01 8.04
C LYS A 149 -6.10 -14.61 7.75
N SER A 150 -5.98 -14.23 6.47
CA SER A 150 -5.68 -12.85 6.12
C SER A 150 -6.85 -11.92 6.43
N ARG A 151 -6.60 -10.62 6.44
CA ARG A 151 -7.60 -9.59 6.74
C ARG A 151 -7.57 -8.51 5.67
N LEU A 152 -8.73 -8.13 5.18
CA LEU A 152 -8.90 -6.88 4.43
C LEU A 152 -9.22 -5.78 5.44
N ILE A 153 -8.38 -4.76 5.48
CA ILE A 153 -8.61 -3.54 6.26
C ILE A 153 -9.22 -2.50 5.34
N VAL A 154 -10.40 -2.02 5.69
CA VAL A 154 -11.13 -1.01 4.93
C VAL A 154 -11.01 0.33 5.63
N GLY A 155 -10.64 1.36 4.89
CA GLY A 155 -10.57 2.73 5.37
C GLY A 155 -11.27 3.70 4.43
N LYS A 156 -11.77 4.79 5.02
CA LYS A 156 -12.30 5.93 4.30
C LYS A 156 -11.19 6.96 4.09
N ILE A 157 -11.07 7.48 2.88
CA ILE A 157 -10.23 8.65 2.60
C ILE A 157 -10.86 9.85 3.30
N VAL A 158 -10.10 10.55 4.13
CA VAL A 158 -10.54 11.74 4.86
C VAL A 158 -9.65 12.95 4.58
N GLU A 159 -8.47 12.74 3.98
CA GLU A 159 -7.57 13.80 3.54
C GLU A 159 -6.78 13.35 2.32
N LEU A 160 -6.53 14.27 1.39
CA LEU A 160 -5.67 14.05 0.22
C LEU A 160 -4.69 15.23 0.10
N ASN A 161 -3.40 14.91 0.02
CA ASN A 161 -2.35 15.86 -0.30
C ASN A 161 -1.60 15.32 -1.51
N ILE A 162 -1.70 16.03 -2.63
CA ILE A 162 -1.19 15.62 -3.95
C ILE A 162 -0.53 16.84 -4.57
N ASP A 163 0.63 16.67 -5.18
CA ASP A 163 1.30 17.73 -5.90
C ASP A 163 0.42 18.22 -7.07
N ASP A 164 0.09 19.50 -7.11
CA ASP A 164 -0.91 20.08 -8.01
C ASP A 164 -0.67 19.75 -9.49
N HIS A 165 0.60 19.71 -9.92
CA HIS A 165 0.99 19.43 -11.30
C HIS A 165 0.64 17.99 -11.77
N LEU A 166 0.37 17.07 -10.84
CA LEU A 166 -0.01 15.69 -11.15
C LEU A 166 -1.49 15.52 -11.44
N ILE A 167 -2.32 16.52 -11.08
CA ILE A 167 -3.78 16.41 -11.18
C ILE A 167 -4.25 17.02 -12.51
N SER A 168 -4.83 16.19 -13.37
CA SER A 168 -5.48 16.66 -14.59
C SER A 168 -6.80 17.38 -14.29
N VAL A 169 -7.29 18.18 -15.24
CA VAL A 169 -8.54 18.96 -15.11
C VAL A 169 -9.76 18.11 -14.74
N ASP A 170 -9.78 16.84 -15.13
CA ASP A 170 -10.83 15.88 -14.83
C ASP A 170 -10.58 15.06 -13.54
N GLY A 171 -9.56 15.43 -12.75
CA GLY A 171 -9.22 14.78 -11.48
C GLY A 171 -8.37 13.51 -11.59
N PHE A 172 -7.92 13.14 -12.79
CA PHE A 172 -7.00 12.03 -12.95
C PHE A 172 -5.60 12.40 -12.44
N ILE A 173 -4.98 11.50 -11.65
CA ILE A 173 -3.63 11.68 -11.13
C ILE A 173 -2.64 10.95 -12.05
N ASN A 174 -1.68 11.69 -12.62
CA ASN A 174 -0.64 11.11 -13.48
C ASN A 174 0.52 10.55 -12.64
N LEU A 175 0.40 9.30 -12.22
CA LEU A 175 1.39 8.62 -11.39
C LEU A 175 2.73 8.35 -12.12
N SER A 176 2.71 8.32 -13.46
CA SER A 176 3.95 8.16 -14.25
C SER A 176 4.84 9.41 -14.15
N ASP A 177 4.24 10.61 -14.18
CA ASP A 177 4.99 11.87 -14.03
C ASP A 177 5.56 12.04 -12.61
N ALA A 178 4.97 11.36 -11.63
CA ALA A 178 5.47 11.31 -10.26
C ALA A 178 6.47 10.17 -10.01
N GLU A 179 6.84 9.40 -11.05
CA GLU A 179 7.71 8.23 -10.94
C GLU A 179 7.29 7.25 -9.84
N VAL A 180 5.99 7.07 -9.67
CA VAL A 180 5.45 6.16 -8.66
C VAL A 180 5.75 4.72 -9.02
N ALA A 181 6.37 4.01 -8.08
CA ALA A 181 6.75 2.62 -8.23
C ALA A 181 5.54 1.68 -8.30
N THR A 182 5.64 0.67 -9.14
CA THR A 182 4.84 -0.54 -9.06
C THR A 182 5.69 -1.70 -8.55
N ILE A 183 5.05 -2.71 -7.96
CA ILE A 183 5.73 -3.90 -7.46
C ILE A 183 5.12 -5.16 -8.07
N SER A 184 5.95 -6.04 -8.58
CA SER A 184 5.63 -7.41 -8.98
C SER A 184 6.28 -8.39 -8.03
N GLY A 185 5.57 -9.42 -7.61
CA GLY A 185 6.07 -10.31 -6.57
C GLY A 185 6.19 -9.62 -5.22
N CYS A 186 7.31 -9.85 -4.54
CA CYS A 186 7.63 -9.26 -3.23
C CYS A 186 8.70 -8.17 -3.29
N ASP A 187 9.47 -8.08 -4.38
CA ASP A 187 10.72 -7.33 -4.47
C ASP A 187 11.05 -6.79 -5.87
N GLY A 188 10.24 -7.09 -6.88
CA GLY A 188 10.45 -6.61 -8.25
C GLY A 188 9.79 -5.25 -8.47
N TYR A 189 10.54 -4.16 -8.44
CA TYR A 189 10.04 -2.81 -8.68
C TYR A 189 10.14 -2.40 -10.14
N SER A 190 9.13 -1.65 -10.61
CA SER A 190 9.12 -1.02 -11.93
C SER A 190 8.55 0.38 -11.83
N PHE A 191 9.02 1.25 -12.71
CA PHE A 191 8.60 2.66 -12.78
C PHE A 191 7.96 2.89 -14.15
N PRO A 192 6.61 2.94 -14.24
CA PRO A 192 5.92 3.18 -15.50
C PRO A 192 6.31 4.55 -16.09
N ALA A 193 6.88 4.54 -17.29
CA ALA A 193 7.34 5.77 -17.96
C ALA A 193 6.21 6.55 -18.65
N SER A 194 5.05 5.92 -18.88
CA SER A 194 3.91 6.56 -19.53
C SER A 194 2.60 5.88 -19.18
N ASN A 195 1.51 6.59 -19.37
CA ASN A 195 0.16 6.04 -19.28
C ASN A 195 -0.59 6.24 -20.62
N SER A 196 -1.63 5.45 -20.84
CA SER A 196 -2.53 5.60 -22.00
C SER A 196 -3.97 5.49 -21.51
N ARG A 197 -4.63 6.63 -21.38
CA ARG A 197 -6.04 6.70 -21.02
C ARG A 197 -6.92 6.37 -22.21
N LYS A 198 -7.99 5.63 -21.98
CA LYS A 198 -9.01 5.29 -22.99
C LYS A 198 -10.33 5.93 -22.62
N GLY A 199 -11.06 6.43 -23.60
CA GLY A 199 -12.40 6.96 -23.40
C GLY A 199 -13.39 5.88 -22.95
N TYR A 200 -14.48 6.32 -22.34
CA TYR A 200 -15.57 5.42 -21.93
C TYR A 200 -16.12 4.66 -23.15
N GLN A 201 -16.17 3.34 -23.04
CA GLN A 201 -16.67 2.47 -24.11
C GLN A 201 -18.17 2.25 -23.98
N LYS A 202 -18.89 2.35 -25.10
CA LYS A 202 -20.29 2.00 -25.19
C LYS A 202 -20.45 0.67 -25.92
N PRO A 203 -21.53 -0.11 -25.67
CA PRO A 203 -21.82 -1.30 -26.46
C PRO A 203 -21.87 -0.96 -27.93
N GLN A 204 -21.19 -1.77 -28.75
CA GLN A 204 -21.34 -1.66 -30.22
C GLN A 204 -22.75 -2.09 -30.58
N LYS A 205 -23.45 -1.28 -31.39
CA LYS A 205 -24.72 -1.69 -31.98
C LYS A 205 -24.40 -2.76 -33.01
N SER A 206 -24.98 -3.95 -32.87
CA SER A 206 -24.96 -5.01 -33.92
C SER A 206 -25.71 -4.56 -35.14
#